data_f266f8a6e110f52573645e0c7d775423
#
_entry.id   f266f8a6e110f52573645e0c7d775423
#
_cell.length_a   1.000
_cell.length_b   1.000
_cell.length_c   1.000
_cell.angle_alpha   90.00
_cell.angle_beta   90.00
_cell.angle_gamma   90.00
#
_symmetry.space_group_name_H-M   'P 1'
#
loop_
_entity.id
_entity.type
_entity.pdbx_description
1 polymer ?
#
loop_
_entity_poly.entity_id
_entity_poly.type
_entity_poly.pdbx_seq_one_letter_code
_entity_poly.pdbx_strand_id
1 'polypeptide(L)'
;MIVAGGTGGHIFPALILYKEFKKLKHEVFFVCREEDKRKFNERLKPISDFIYPIKSAGLKRKSLEKIFIGILTLFLSLKQSYSLIKNLKPDLIIGFGGYISFAPSLIAHWLGKKVVLFEQNSIPGLSNKMINKFSDKTFLNYEYTRKWFSKGIYLSQPVNNKIGSITKSRAQEYWNVSKKKKTLFILGGSQGAQSINELILENKEALSDFNILWSTGKKHLKKIRNKVDRKNIVVRGFINKMEWAWAVADLVIARAGASTISEIKQAGVPSILIPYPFATENHQYFNALEIEKKGMGFVIEEKKINFSTLKNKIDKIIKNLGQYKKRLMKSKIKNEQIAKIILKSV
;
A
#
# COMPACT_ATOMS: atom_id res chain seq x y z
N MET A 1 8.58 19.04 3.30
CA MET A 1 8.26 18.17 4.48
C MET A 1 7.23 17.12 4.05
N ILE A 2 7.42 15.85 4.43
CA ILE A 2 6.49 14.75 4.15
C ILE A 2 5.91 14.26 5.47
N VAL A 3 4.58 14.09 5.53
CA VAL A 3 3.86 13.68 6.74
C VAL A 3 3.11 12.38 6.49
N ALA A 4 3.44 11.32 7.24
CA ALA A 4 2.81 10.01 7.10
C ALA A 4 2.81 9.23 8.42
N GLY A 5 1.75 8.47 8.68
CA GLY A 5 1.68 7.63 9.87
C GLY A 5 0.49 6.68 9.91
N GLY A 6 0.44 5.85 10.92
CA GLY A 6 -0.63 4.91 11.23
C GLY A 6 -0.44 3.53 10.63
N THR A 7 -0.24 3.43 9.34
CA THR A 7 -0.11 2.15 8.65
C THR A 7 1.04 2.13 7.64
N GLY A 8 1.52 0.95 7.28
CA GLY A 8 2.50 0.80 6.21
C GLY A 8 2.02 1.34 4.86
N GLY A 9 0.68 1.35 4.65
CA GLY A 9 0.07 1.90 3.43
C GLY A 9 0.31 3.40 3.23
N HIS A 10 0.50 4.15 4.32
CA HIS A 10 0.86 5.57 4.27
C HIS A 10 2.38 5.79 4.32
N ILE A 11 3.06 5.08 5.23
CA ILE A 11 4.49 5.29 5.52
C ILE A 11 5.38 4.86 4.35
N PHE A 12 5.12 3.70 3.73
CA PHE A 12 6.02 3.20 2.69
C PHE A 12 6.01 4.06 1.41
N PRO A 13 4.85 4.45 0.85
CA PRO A 13 4.83 5.38 -0.28
C PRO A 13 5.48 6.73 0.03
N ALA A 14 5.23 7.26 1.24
CA ALA A 14 5.84 8.51 1.71
C ALA A 14 7.36 8.40 1.80
N LEU A 15 7.89 7.29 2.34
CA LEU A 15 9.33 7.03 2.43
C LEU A 15 9.99 6.89 1.04
N ILE A 16 9.27 6.30 0.09
CA ILE A 16 9.77 6.19 -1.29
C ILE A 16 9.84 7.57 -1.92
N LEU A 17 8.80 8.39 -1.76
CA LEU A 17 8.79 9.76 -2.26
C LEU A 17 9.87 10.62 -1.60
N TYR A 18 10.10 10.46 -0.28
CA TYR A 18 11.22 11.07 0.43
C TYR A 18 12.55 10.80 -0.30
N LYS A 19 12.82 9.52 -0.62
CA LYS A 19 14.06 9.13 -1.31
C LYS A 19 14.17 9.73 -2.71
N GLU A 20 13.07 9.83 -3.44
CA GLU A 20 13.08 10.44 -4.77
C GLU A 20 13.37 11.95 -4.71
N PHE A 21 12.80 12.69 -3.74
CA PHE A 21 13.11 14.10 -3.55
C PHE A 21 14.56 14.32 -3.12
N LYS A 22 15.12 13.45 -2.26
CA LYS A 22 16.56 13.50 -1.91
C LYS A 22 17.45 13.29 -3.13
N LYS A 23 17.10 12.37 -4.05
CA LYS A 23 17.82 12.19 -5.32
C LYS A 23 17.75 13.44 -6.22
N LEU A 24 16.63 14.16 -6.17
CA LEU A 24 16.46 15.43 -6.86
C LEU A 24 17.13 16.61 -6.13
N LYS A 25 17.96 16.34 -5.11
CA LYS A 25 18.73 17.30 -4.29
C LYS A 25 17.88 18.28 -3.47
N HIS A 26 16.61 17.92 -3.17
CA HIS A 26 15.81 18.69 -2.22
C HIS A 26 16.17 18.34 -0.78
N GLU A 27 16.05 19.32 0.11
CA GLU A 27 16.03 19.09 1.53
C GLU A 27 14.66 18.53 1.92
N VAL A 28 14.64 17.40 2.65
CA VAL A 28 13.40 16.69 2.95
C VAL A 28 13.36 16.29 4.42
N PHE A 29 12.28 16.65 5.09
CA PHE A 29 11.97 16.29 6.47
C PHE A 29 10.83 15.29 6.49
N PHE A 30 10.90 14.29 7.37
CA PHE A 30 9.88 13.25 7.49
C PHE A 30 9.20 13.35 8.85
N VAL A 31 7.87 13.52 8.86
CA VAL A 31 7.07 13.63 10.10
C VAL A 31 6.23 12.37 10.25
N CYS A 32 6.35 11.72 11.41
CA CYS A 32 5.56 10.55 11.76
C CYS A 32 5.24 10.55 13.27
N ARG A 33 4.44 9.58 13.76
CA ARG A 33 4.24 9.39 15.19
C ARG A 33 5.43 8.65 15.79
N GLU A 34 5.69 8.88 17.09
CA GLU A 34 6.73 8.13 17.81
C GLU A 34 6.50 6.61 17.74
N GLU A 35 5.25 6.16 17.83
CA GLU A 35 4.87 4.76 17.68
C GLU A 35 5.20 4.20 16.29
N ASP A 36 5.04 5.01 15.24
CA ASP A 36 5.35 4.61 13.87
C ASP A 36 6.87 4.53 13.67
N LYS A 37 7.65 5.43 14.28
CA LYS A 37 9.10 5.38 14.28
C LYS A 37 9.60 4.06 14.88
N ARG A 38 9.05 3.65 16.03
CA ARG A 38 9.37 2.35 16.66
C ARG A 38 8.90 1.16 15.84
N LYS A 39 7.65 1.18 15.37
CA LYS A 39 7.04 0.07 14.61
C LYS A 39 7.71 -0.21 13.27
N PHE A 40 8.19 0.83 12.60
CA PHE A 40 8.83 0.75 11.28
C PHE A 40 10.34 1.07 11.33
N ASN A 41 10.96 0.87 12.49
CA ASN A 41 12.36 1.24 12.77
C ASN A 41 13.32 0.75 11.67
N GLU A 42 13.28 -0.52 11.27
CA GLU A 42 14.17 -1.06 10.23
C GLU A 42 14.11 -0.28 8.90
N ARG A 43 12.92 0.25 8.56
CA ARG A 43 12.70 1.01 7.33
C ARG A 43 13.03 2.48 7.46
N LEU A 44 12.84 3.04 8.66
CA LEU A 44 13.03 4.46 8.95
C LEU A 44 14.45 4.77 9.46
N LYS A 45 15.17 3.79 10.01
CA LYS A 45 16.55 3.95 10.51
C LYS A 45 17.48 4.69 9.54
N PRO A 46 17.47 4.41 8.20
CA PRO A 46 18.36 5.11 7.27
C PRO A 46 18.13 6.62 7.13
N ILE A 47 17.01 7.13 7.65
CA ILE A 47 16.66 8.56 7.62
C ILE A 47 16.41 9.12 9.01
N SER A 48 16.90 8.45 10.07
CA SER A 48 16.61 8.76 11.48
C SER A 48 16.80 10.23 11.85
N ASP A 49 17.85 10.87 11.32
CA ASP A 49 18.23 12.26 11.62
C ASP A 49 17.28 13.29 11.00
N PHE A 50 16.47 12.87 10.04
CA PHE A 50 15.47 13.71 9.36
C PHE A 50 14.04 13.37 9.77
N ILE A 51 13.85 12.55 10.83
CA ILE A 51 12.54 12.17 11.34
C ILE A 51 12.18 13.03 12.54
N TYR A 52 11.04 13.69 12.42
CA TYR A 52 10.47 14.55 13.46
C TYR A 52 9.17 13.92 13.97
N PRO A 53 9.20 13.25 15.12
CA PRO A 53 7.99 12.67 15.69
C PRO A 53 7.07 13.74 16.29
N ILE A 54 5.78 13.64 16.02
CA ILE A 54 4.74 14.46 16.65
C ILE A 54 3.66 13.60 17.28
N LYS A 55 2.97 14.15 18.28
CA LYS A 55 1.81 13.50 18.89
C LYS A 55 0.64 13.54 17.91
N SER A 56 -0.06 12.43 17.76
CA SER A 56 -1.29 12.37 16.98
C SER A 56 -2.16 11.21 17.46
N ALA A 57 -3.44 11.46 17.65
CA ALA A 57 -4.43 10.45 17.99
C ALA A 57 -5.68 10.62 17.12
N GLY A 58 -6.31 9.51 16.79
CA GLY A 58 -7.63 9.53 16.15
C GLY A 58 -8.71 9.87 17.20
N LEU A 59 -9.68 10.67 16.81
CA LEU A 59 -10.88 10.92 17.60
C LEU A 59 -11.70 9.61 17.68
N LYS A 60 -11.48 8.83 18.74
CA LYS A 60 -12.29 7.63 19.03
C LYS A 60 -13.58 8.04 19.72
N ARG A 61 -14.69 8.04 19.02
CA ARG A 61 -16.04 8.45 19.52
C ARG A 61 -16.67 7.52 20.58
N LYS A 62 -15.90 6.68 21.27
CA LYS A 62 -16.46 5.64 22.16
C LYS A 62 -16.68 6.05 23.62
N SER A 63 -16.13 7.18 24.08
CA SER A 63 -16.37 7.74 25.43
C SER A 63 -15.97 9.21 25.48
N LEU A 64 -16.57 10.00 26.40
CA LEU A 64 -16.28 11.43 26.61
C LEU A 64 -14.78 11.64 26.94
N GLU A 65 -14.22 10.79 27.80
CA GLU A 65 -12.80 10.79 28.16
C GLU A 65 -11.90 10.67 26.93
N LYS A 66 -12.21 9.73 26.01
CA LYS A 66 -11.41 9.54 24.77
C LYS A 66 -11.55 10.69 23.79
N ILE A 67 -12.70 11.36 23.77
CA ILE A 67 -12.91 12.58 22.99
C ILE A 67 -12.04 13.70 23.58
N PHE A 68 -12.05 13.89 24.89
CA PHE A 68 -11.24 14.91 25.57
C PHE A 68 -9.73 14.70 25.34
N ILE A 69 -9.23 13.47 25.52
CA ILE A 69 -7.84 13.11 25.21
C ILE A 69 -7.51 13.38 23.74
N GLY A 70 -8.44 13.08 22.84
CA GLY A 70 -8.29 13.35 21.40
C GLY A 70 -8.14 14.85 21.10
N ILE A 71 -8.94 15.70 21.75
CA ILE A 71 -8.88 17.16 21.62
C ILE A 71 -7.54 17.69 22.16
N LEU A 72 -7.15 17.30 23.37
CA LEU A 72 -5.86 17.68 23.94
C LEU A 72 -4.68 17.27 23.05
N THR A 73 -4.74 16.04 22.51
CA THR A 73 -3.71 15.56 21.59
C THR A 73 -3.68 16.37 20.30
N LEU A 74 -4.83 16.81 19.80
CA LEU A 74 -4.90 17.69 18.62
C LEU A 74 -4.24 19.04 18.90
N PHE A 75 -4.53 19.68 20.06
CA PHE A 75 -3.87 20.93 20.44
C PHE A 75 -2.35 20.79 20.53
N LEU A 76 -1.87 19.71 21.16
CA LEU A 76 -0.44 19.42 21.24
C LEU A 76 0.17 19.19 19.83
N SER A 77 -0.55 18.49 18.95
CA SER A 77 -0.13 18.27 17.57
C SER A 77 -0.03 19.58 16.79
N LEU A 78 -0.99 20.49 16.97
CA LEU A 78 -0.97 21.83 16.35
C LEU A 78 0.22 22.65 16.85
N LYS A 79 0.46 22.71 18.18
CA LYS A 79 1.61 23.41 18.77
C LYS A 79 2.95 22.85 18.26
N GLN A 80 3.10 21.52 18.26
CA GLN A 80 4.31 20.87 17.75
C GLN A 80 4.51 21.14 16.25
N SER A 81 3.43 21.09 15.45
CA SER A 81 3.48 21.37 14.02
C SER A 81 3.87 22.81 13.74
N TYR A 82 3.35 23.78 14.50
CA TYR A 82 3.70 25.20 14.40
C TYR A 82 5.19 25.44 14.65
N SER A 83 5.69 24.94 15.79
CA SER A 83 7.12 25.05 16.13
C SER A 83 8.01 24.41 15.04
N LEU A 84 7.64 23.20 14.60
CA LEU A 84 8.40 22.46 13.61
C LEU A 84 8.47 23.21 12.25
N ILE A 85 7.32 23.69 11.76
CA ILE A 85 7.24 24.40 10.47
C ILE A 85 7.97 25.75 10.54
N LYS A 86 7.88 26.43 11.68
CA LYS A 86 8.58 27.72 11.90
C LYS A 86 10.10 27.55 11.92
N ASN A 87 10.59 26.47 12.52
CA ASN A 87 12.02 26.18 12.64
C ASN A 87 12.62 25.64 11.33
N LEU A 88 11.94 24.69 10.68
CA LEU A 88 12.44 24.02 9.45
C LEU A 88 12.10 24.79 8.18
N LYS A 89 11.17 25.73 8.22
CA LYS A 89 10.72 26.60 7.11
C LYS A 89 10.49 25.86 5.78
N PRO A 90 9.77 24.71 5.77
CA PRO A 90 9.55 24.00 4.52
C PRO A 90 8.69 24.84 3.55
N ASP A 91 8.97 24.76 2.26
CA ASP A 91 8.15 25.41 1.23
C ASP A 91 6.89 24.62 0.92
N LEU A 92 6.98 23.28 1.04
CA LEU A 92 5.94 22.34 0.66
C LEU A 92 5.72 21.30 1.76
N ILE A 93 4.44 21.07 2.13
CA ILE A 93 4.01 19.97 2.99
C ILE A 93 3.22 18.97 2.14
N ILE A 94 3.57 17.67 2.24
CA ILE A 94 2.88 16.58 1.56
C ILE A 94 2.30 15.65 2.61
N GLY A 95 0.97 15.65 2.77
CA GLY A 95 0.24 14.76 3.64
C GLY A 95 -0.12 13.44 2.96
N PHE A 96 0.32 12.32 3.52
CA PHE A 96 -0.05 10.98 3.06
C PHE A 96 -1.24 10.38 3.82
N GLY A 97 -2.03 11.23 4.48
CA GLY A 97 -3.19 10.79 5.22
C GLY A 97 -2.91 10.30 6.63
N GLY A 98 -3.97 9.76 7.25
CA GLY A 98 -3.98 9.49 8.68
C GLY A 98 -4.17 10.78 9.50
N TYR A 99 -4.55 10.63 10.77
CA TYR A 99 -4.78 11.78 11.65
C TYR A 99 -3.55 12.68 11.84
N ILE A 100 -2.36 12.09 11.71
CA ILE A 100 -1.11 12.83 11.84
C ILE A 100 -0.91 13.90 10.77
N SER A 101 -1.45 13.71 9.56
CA SER A 101 -1.30 14.67 8.47
C SER A 101 -2.13 15.93 8.68
N PHE A 102 -3.18 15.90 9.51
CA PHE A 102 -4.11 17.02 9.64
C PHE A 102 -3.45 18.27 10.24
N ALA A 103 -2.86 18.15 11.42
CA ALA A 103 -2.30 19.31 12.12
C ALA A 103 -1.13 19.98 11.35
N PRO A 104 -0.13 19.26 10.82
CA PRO A 104 0.92 19.88 10.01
C PRO A 104 0.39 20.55 8.74
N SER A 105 -0.60 19.94 8.06
CA SER A 105 -1.20 20.52 6.86
C SER A 105 -1.99 21.80 7.17
N LEU A 106 -2.74 21.82 8.27
CA LEU A 106 -3.52 23.01 8.68
C LEU A 106 -2.60 24.17 9.07
N ILE A 107 -1.58 23.91 9.88
CA ILE A 107 -0.61 24.93 10.28
C ILE A 107 0.18 25.46 9.07
N ALA A 108 0.56 24.57 8.16
CA ALA A 108 1.24 24.98 6.94
C ALA A 108 0.39 25.93 6.09
N HIS A 109 -0.89 25.59 5.90
CA HIS A 109 -1.85 26.46 5.21
C HIS A 109 -1.96 27.84 5.88
N TRP A 110 -2.11 27.90 7.21
CA TRP A 110 -2.18 29.18 7.94
C TRP A 110 -0.89 30.01 7.86
N LEU A 111 0.26 29.34 7.69
CA LEU A 111 1.54 30.01 7.49
C LEU A 111 1.86 30.33 6.01
N GLY A 112 0.88 30.19 5.10
CA GLY A 112 1.02 30.47 3.68
C GLY A 112 1.93 29.49 2.92
N LYS A 113 2.17 28.29 3.49
CA LYS A 113 2.98 27.26 2.85
C LYS A 113 2.13 26.40 1.93
N LYS A 114 2.72 25.86 0.87
CA LYS A 114 2.03 24.95 -0.04
C LYS A 114 1.68 23.63 0.62
N VAL A 115 0.45 23.19 0.42
CA VAL A 115 -0.07 21.92 0.97
C VAL A 115 -0.53 21.01 -0.15
N VAL A 116 0.08 19.84 -0.22
CA VAL A 116 -0.30 18.76 -1.13
C VAL A 116 -0.83 17.58 -0.32
N LEU A 117 -1.94 17.03 -0.77
CA LEU A 117 -2.54 15.83 -0.22
C LEU A 117 -2.35 14.66 -1.18
N PHE A 118 -1.99 13.49 -0.65
CA PHE A 118 -1.98 12.24 -1.40
C PHE A 118 -2.97 11.25 -0.77
N GLU A 119 -4.03 10.87 -1.52
CA GLU A 119 -5.00 9.86 -1.07
C GLU A 119 -4.69 8.51 -1.70
N GLN A 120 -4.44 7.51 -0.86
CA GLN A 120 -4.03 6.17 -1.29
C GLN A 120 -5.20 5.23 -1.59
N ASN A 121 -6.37 5.44 -0.98
CA ASN A 121 -7.52 4.57 -1.13
C ASN A 121 -8.58 5.16 -2.04
N SER A 122 -9.44 4.30 -2.57
CA SER A 122 -10.60 4.72 -3.37
C SER A 122 -11.65 5.47 -2.55
N ILE A 123 -11.76 5.19 -1.26
CA ILE A 123 -12.60 5.94 -0.32
C ILE A 123 -11.69 6.72 0.62
N PRO A 124 -11.74 8.07 0.61
CA PRO A 124 -10.84 8.88 1.42
C PRO A 124 -11.25 8.88 2.89
N GLY A 125 -10.23 8.79 3.77
CA GLY A 125 -10.44 8.93 5.20
C GLY A 125 -10.86 10.35 5.62
N LEU A 126 -11.47 10.47 6.80
CA LEU A 126 -11.98 11.76 7.33
C LEU A 126 -10.90 12.85 7.34
N SER A 127 -9.70 12.54 7.79
CA SER A 127 -8.57 13.48 7.80
C SER A 127 -8.30 14.06 6.41
N ASN A 128 -8.28 13.22 5.39
CA ASN A 128 -8.03 13.63 4.00
C ASN A 128 -9.21 14.45 3.44
N LYS A 129 -10.45 14.11 3.80
CA LYS A 129 -11.64 14.93 3.45
C LYS A 129 -11.53 16.35 4.03
N MET A 130 -10.97 16.49 5.24
CA MET A 130 -10.76 17.80 5.86
C MET A 130 -9.59 18.56 5.20
N ILE A 131 -8.44 17.91 5.00
CA ILE A 131 -7.25 18.53 4.39
C ILE A 131 -7.55 18.99 2.96
N ASN A 132 -8.32 18.23 2.18
CA ASN A 132 -8.66 18.59 0.80
C ASN A 132 -9.38 19.94 0.67
N LYS A 133 -10.03 20.43 1.74
CA LYS A 133 -10.74 21.73 1.72
C LYS A 133 -9.78 22.93 1.60
N PHE A 134 -8.54 22.77 2.01
CA PHE A 134 -7.53 23.83 2.03
C PHE A 134 -6.18 23.42 1.39
N SER A 135 -6.08 22.22 0.83
CA SER A 135 -4.89 21.80 0.08
C SER A 135 -4.83 22.50 -1.28
N ASP A 136 -3.64 22.92 -1.69
CA ASP A 136 -3.39 23.48 -3.03
C ASP A 136 -3.60 22.45 -4.13
N LYS A 137 -3.19 21.20 -3.88
CA LYS A 137 -3.35 20.08 -4.80
C LYS A 137 -3.65 18.79 -4.04
N THR A 138 -4.49 17.94 -4.65
CA THR A 138 -4.79 16.60 -4.15
C THR A 138 -4.52 15.56 -5.22
N PHE A 139 -3.65 14.60 -4.93
CA PHE A 139 -3.35 13.45 -5.78
C PHE A 139 -4.12 12.22 -5.32
N LEU A 140 -4.67 11.48 -6.29
CA LEU A 140 -5.55 10.34 -6.07
C LEU A 140 -4.96 9.09 -6.70
N ASN A 141 -4.77 8.05 -5.91
CA ASN A 141 -4.31 6.75 -6.40
C ASN A 141 -5.41 5.98 -7.18
N TYR A 142 -6.68 6.40 -7.04
CA TYR A 142 -7.85 5.81 -7.71
C TYR A 142 -8.74 6.88 -8.33
N GLU A 143 -9.21 6.64 -9.56
CA GLU A 143 -10.18 7.51 -10.26
C GLU A 143 -11.50 7.61 -9.49
N TYR A 144 -11.92 6.53 -8.83
CA TYR A 144 -13.14 6.49 -8.05
C TYR A 144 -13.19 7.55 -6.94
N THR A 145 -12.02 7.96 -6.42
CA THR A 145 -11.90 8.96 -5.34
C THR A 145 -12.34 10.37 -5.78
N ARG A 146 -12.44 10.63 -7.08
CA ARG A 146 -12.98 11.90 -7.63
C ARG A 146 -14.40 12.21 -7.18
N LYS A 147 -15.18 11.21 -6.75
CA LYS A 147 -16.49 11.41 -6.15
C LYS A 147 -16.47 12.33 -4.92
N TRP A 148 -15.36 12.35 -4.18
CA TRP A 148 -15.15 13.21 -3.01
C TRP A 148 -14.23 14.39 -3.29
N PHE A 149 -13.33 14.25 -4.25
CA PHE A 149 -12.29 15.22 -4.59
C PHE A 149 -12.33 15.50 -6.09
N SER A 150 -13.34 16.25 -6.52
CA SER A 150 -13.63 16.50 -7.95
C SER A 150 -12.45 17.10 -8.72
N LYS A 151 -11.66 17.98 -8.06
CA LYS A 151 -10.44 18.59 -8.60
C LYS A 151 -9.18 17.74 -8.40
N GLY A 152 -9.32 16.52 -7.86
CA GLY A 152 -8.19 15.63 -7.61
C GLY A 152 -7.54 15.12 -8.89
N ILE A 153 -6.22 15.05 -8.89
CA ILE A 153 -5.39 14.60 -10.02
C ILE A 153 -5.08 13.12 -9.83
N TYR A 154 -5.44 12.29 -10.81
CA TYR A 154 -5.05 10.88 -10.77
C TYR A 154 -3.53 10.74 -10.88
N LEU A 155 -2.93 10.12 -9.89
CA LEU A 155 -1.51 9.81 -9.84
C LEU A 155 -1.28 8.57 -9.00
N SER A 156 -0.74 7.50 -9.60
CA SER A 156 -0.43 6.28 -8.84
C SER A 156 0.54 6.57 -7.71
N GLN A 157 0.33 5.93 -6.55
CA GLN A 157 1.23 6.12 -5.42
C GLN A 157 2.62 5.52 -5.69
N PRO A 158 3.67 6.09 -5.07
CA PRO A 158 5.03 5.54 -5.14
C PRO A 158 5.11 4.11 -4.63
N VAL A 159 5.89 3.28 -5.32
CA VAL A 159 6.15 1.87 -4.97
C VAL A 159 7.65 1.58 -4.96
N ASN A 160 8.06 0.45 -4.36
CA ASN A 160 9.46 0.05 -4.31
C ASN A 160 10.08 0.00 -5.73
N ASN A 161 11.11 0.82 -5.98
CA ASN A 161 11.81 0.93 -7.27
C ASN A 161 12.45 -0.39 -7.74
N LYS A 162 12.68 -1.33 -6.82
CA LYS A 162 13.23 -2.64 -7.16
C LYS A 162 12.20 -3.58 -7.79
N ILE A 163 10.89 -3.24 -7.73
CA ILE A 163 9.86 -4.04 -8.42
C ILE A 163 10.03 -3.86 -9.92
N GLY A 164 10.26 -4.98 -10.61
CA GLY A 164 10.54 -5.02 -12.05
C GLY A 164 12.03 -4.98 -12.42
N SER A 165 12.96 -4.88 -11.44
CA SER A 165 14.40 -4.92 -11.70
C SER A 165 15.01 -6.33 -11.71
N ILE A 166 14.27 -7.33 -11.22
CA ILE A 166 14.72 -8.72 -11.14
C ILE A 166 14.11 -9.51 -12.31
N THR A 167 14.92 -10.29 -13.01
CA THR A 167 14.42 -11.18 -14.04
C THR A 167 13.72 -12.39 -13.44
N LYS A 168 12.74 -12.93 -14.16
CA LYS A 168 11.97 -14.09 -13.69
C LYS A 168 12.86 -15.31 -13.44
N SER A 169 13.83 -15.56 -14.30
CA SER A 169 14.78 -16.70 -14.15
C SER A 169 15.54 -16.62 -12.83
N ARG A 170 16.15 -15.45 -12.54
CA ARG A 170 16.86 -15.25 -11.25
C ARG A 170 15.93 -15.41 -10.05
N ALA A 171 14.69 -14.94 -10.15
CA ALA A 171 13.71 -15.08 -9.08
C ALA A 171 13.29 -16.55 -8.89
N GLN A 172 13.17 -17.34 -9.95
CA GLN A 172 12.89 -18.78 -9.88
C GLN A 172 14.02 -19.53 -9.17
N GLU A 173 15.27 -19.20 -9.48
CA GLU A 173 16.44 -19.76 -8.80
C GLU A 173 16.47 -19.36 -7.31
N TYR A 174 16.24 -18.09 -7.00
CA TYR A 174 16.21 -17.60 -5.62
C TYR A 174 15.15 -18.31 -4.74
N TRP A 175 13.95 -18.56 -5.30
CA TRP A 175 12.88 -19.25 -4.60
C TRP A 175 12.94 -20.78 -4.72
N ASN A 176 13.89 -21.31 -5.50
CA ASN A 176 14.02 -22.74 -5.79
C ASN A 176 12.70 -23.34 -6.31
N VAL A 177 12.11 -22.71 -7.32
CA VAL A 177 10.87 -23.16 -7.95
C VAL A 177 11.07 -23.56 -9.40
N SER A 178 10.24 -24.48 -9.90
CA SER A 178 10.35 -25.02 -11.27
C SER A 178 10.18 -23.93 -12.34
N LYS A 179 11.11 -23.87 -13.29
CA LYS A 179 11.02 -22.99 -14.48
C LYS A 179 9.89 -23.42 -15.44
N LYS A 180 9.46 -24.68 -15.38
CA LYS A 180 8.42 -25.23 -16.26
C LYS A 180 7.00 -24.89 -15.83
N LYS A 181 6.79 -24.57 -14.53
CA LYS A 181 5.47 -24.28 -13.96
C LYS A 181 5.23 -22.77 -13.82
N LYS A 182 3.96 -22.34 -13.99
CA LYS A 182 3.54 -20.99 -13.62
C LYS A 182 3.53 -20.84 -12.09
N THR A 183 3.78 -19.63 -11.61
CA THR A 183 3.85 -19.36 -10.16
C THR A 183 2.65 -18.54 -9.69
N LEU A 184 1.89 -19.09 -8.74
CA LEU A 184 0.88 -18.38 -7.97
C LEU A 184 1.53 -17.76 -6.74
N PHE A 185 1.37 -16.45 -6.58
CA PHE A 185 1.81 -15.73 -5.40
C PHE A 185 0.61 -15.47 -4.49
N ILE A 186 0.59 -16.07 -3.30
CA ILE A 186 -0.49 -15.93 -2.31
C ILE A 186 -0.05 -14.92 -1.27
N LEU A 187 -0.78 -13.80 -1.13
CA LEU A 187 -0.42 -12.68 -0.27
C LEU A 187 -1.59 -12.22 0.60
N GLY A 188 -1.63 -12.65 1.85
CA GLY A 188 -2.66 -12.26 2.83
C GLY A 188 -2.44 -10.89 3.48
N GLY A 189 -1.38 -10.15 3.09
CA GLY A 189 -0.93 -8.94 3.78
C GLY A 189 -0.06 -9.24 5.00
N SER A 190 0.39 -8.20 5.74
CA SER A 190 1.35 -8.33 6.84
C SER A 190 0.87 -9.19 8.01
N GLN A 191 -0.44 -9.25 8.25
CA GLN A 191 -1.05 -10.06 9.32
C GLN A 191 -1.45 -11.46 8.82
N GLY A 192 -1.44 -11.70 7.51
CA GLY A 192 -2.02 -12.87 6.88
C GLY A 192 -3.54 -12.73 6.69
N ALA A 193 -4.12 -13.66 5.95
CA ALA A 193 -5.56 -13.75 5.71
C ALA A 193 -6.00 -15.20 5.94
N GLN A 194 -6.70 -15.44 7.05
CA GLN A 194 -7.07 -16.81 7.47
C GLN A 194 -7.89 -17.52 6.40
N SER A 195 -8.94 -16.89 5.89
CA SER A 195 -9.82 -17.45 4.87
C SER A 195 -9.08 -17.85 3.58
N ILE A 196 -8.16 -17.01 3.12
CA ILE A 196 -7.31 -17.31 1.96
C ILE A 196 -6.37 -18.48 2.29
N ASN A 197 -5.77 -18.44 3.47
CA ASN A 197 -4.84 -19.48 3.89
C ASN A 197 -5.51 -20.87 4.00
N GLU A 198 -6.70 -20.94 4.58
CA GLU A 198 -7.45 -22.17 4.72
C GLU A 198 -7.89 -22.71 3.36
N LEU A 199 -8.45 -21.85 2.50
CA LEU A 199 -8.86 -22.24 1.15
C LEU A 199 -7.71 -22.84 0.33
N ILE A 200 -6.54 -22.21 0.35
CA ILE A 200 -5.35 -22.70 -0.37
C ILE A 200 -4.82 -24.00 0.25
N LEU A 201 -4.82 -24.11 1.59
CA LEU A 201 -4.31 -25.28 2.28
C LEU A 201 -5.16 -26.53 2.00
N GLU A 202 -6.48 -26.39 2.03
CA GLU A 202 -7.43 -27.47 1.79
C GLU A 202 -7.37 -27.96 0.33
N ASN A 203 -7.03 -27.09 -0.61
CA ASN A 203 -7.06 -27.39 -2.03
C ASN A 203 -5.67 -27.39 -2.69
N LYS A 204 -4.60 -27.55 -1.92
CA LYS A 204 -3.21 -27.50 -2.43
C LYS A 204 -2.89 -28.57 -3.47
N GLU A 205 -3.58 -29.74 -3.39
CA GLU A 205 -3.41 -30.84 -4.34
C GLU A 205 -3.90 -30.45 -5.73
N ALA A 206 -5.06 -29.81 -5.81
CA ALA A 206 -5.65 -29.34 -7.06
C ALA A 206 -4.87 -28.17 -7.72
N LEU A 207 -3.88 -27.64 -7.01
CA LEU A 207 -2.95 -26.61 -7.52
C LEU A 207 -1.54 -27.16 -7.84
N SER A 208 -1.40 -28.48 -7.97
CA SER A 208 -0.13 -29.18 -8.18
C SER A 208 0.60 -28.75 -9.45
N ASP A 209 -0.11 -28.26 -10.46
CA ASP A 209 0.44 -27.79 -11.73
C ASP A 209 1.16 -26.43 -11.61
N PHE A 210 1.02 -25.78 -10.47
CA PHE A 210 1.63 -24.49 -10.20
C PHE A 210 2.78 -24.59 -9.20
N ASN A 211 3.73 -23.66 -9.29
CA ASN A 211 4.51 -23.28 -8.13
C ASN A 211 3.66 -22.37 -7.25
N ILE A 212 3.77 -22.50 -5.94
CA ILE A 212 3.09 -21.62 -4.99
C ILE A 212 4.12 -20.92 -4.11
N LEU A 213 4.22 -19.60 -4.23
CA LEU A 213 4.91 -18.76 -3.25
C LEU A 213 3.88 -18.18 -2.30
N TRP A 214 3.98 -18.49 -1.02
CA TRP A 214 2.91 -18.24 -0.06
C TRP A 214 3.38 -17.41 1.14
N SER A 215 2.89 -16.18 1.26
CA SER A 215 3.06 -15.32 2.43
C SER A 215 1.85 -15.44 3.34
N THR A 216 1.97 -16.29 4.35
CA THR A 216 0.85 -16.72 5.22
C THR A 216 0.50 -15.72 6.33
N GLY A 217 1.42 -14.79 6.66
CA GLY A 217 1.42 -14.05 7.93
C GLY A 217 2.14 -14.85 9.03
N LYS A 218 2.85 -14.14 9.91
CA LYS A 218 3.66 -14.79 10.98
C LYS A 218 2.83 -15.72 11.87
N LYS A 219 1.58 -15.34 12.20
CA LYS A 219 0.67 -16.11 13.07
C LYS A 219 0.30 -17.48 12.49
N HIS A 220 0.17 -17.59 11.17
CA HIS A 220 -0.28 -18.80 10.50
C HIS A 220 0.86 -19.70 10.01
N LEU A 221 2.11 -19.19 10.04
CA LEU A 221 3.26 -19.88 9.47
C LEU A 221 3.44 -21.31 9.97
N LYS A 222 3.47 -21.52 11.29
CA LYS A 222 3.69 -22.86 11.90
C LYS A 222 2.61 -23.85 11.49
N LYS A 223 1.32 -23.46 11.60
CA LYS A 223 0.17 -24.30 11.24
C LYS A 223 0.22 -24.73 9.77
N ILE A 224 0.56 -23.81 8.86
CA ILE A 224 0.56 -24.09 7.42
C ILE A 224 1.80 -24.88 7.03
N ARG A 225 2.99 -24.51 7.52
CA ARG A 225 4.25 -25.21 7.19
C ARG A 225 4.21 -26.67 7.54
N ASN A 226 3.62 -27.05 8.69
CA ASN A 226 3.52 -28.45 9.14
C ASN A 226 2.54 -29.28 8.28
N LYS A 227 1.69 -28.64 7.46
CA LYS A 227 0.71 -29.33 6.60
C LYS A 227 1.09 -29.28 5.11
N VAL A 228 2.25 -28.70 4.79
CA VAL A 228 2.74 -28.57 3.42
C VAL A 228 4.04 -29.35 3.29
N ASP A 229 3.96 -30.49 2.62
CA ASP A 229 5.11 -31.32 2.27
C ASP A 229 5.17 -31.45 0.73
N ARG A 230 5.53 -30.34 0.05
CA ARG A 230 5.62 -30.32 -1.42
C ARG A 230 6.71 -29.38 -1.88
N LYS A 231 7.61 -29.86 -2.75
CA LYS A 231 8.74 -29.09 -3.31
C LYS A 231 8.31 -27.86 -4.14
N ASN A 232 7.10 -27.88 -4.70
CA ASN A 232 6.57 -26.75 -5.50
C ASN A 232 5.89 -25.67 -4.65
N ILE A 233 5.85 -25.78 -3.33
CA ILE A 233 5.22 -24.80 -2.42
C ILE A 233 6.25 -24.22 -1.47
N VAL A 234 6.49 -22.91 -1.60
CA VAL A 234 7.40 -22.14 -0.74
C VAL A 234 6.58 -21.34 0.25
N VAL A 235 6.60 -21.72 1.53
CA VAL A 235 5.84 -21.05 2.60
C VAL A 235 6.75 -20.10 3.37
N ARG A 236 6.31 -18.86 3.53
CA ARG A 236 6.96 -17.82 4.35
C ARG A 236 5.92 -17.11 5.22
N GLY A 237 6.27 -16.80 6.47
CA GLY A 237 5.41 -15.99 7.34
C GLY A 237 5.35 -14.51 6.90
N PHE A 238 6.47 -14.03 6.36
CA PHE A 238 6.60 -12.69 5.79
C PHE A 238 7.71 -12.69 4.73
N ILE A 239 7.54 -11.89 3.69
CA ILE A 239 8.51 -11.74 2.60
C ILE A 239 9.09 -10.32 2.64
N ASN A 240 10.36 -10.20 3.00
CA ASN A 240 11.06 -8.92 3.04
C ASN A 240 11.46 -8.41 1.65
N LYS A 241 11.91 -9.33 0.79
CA LYS A 241 12.37 -9.04 -0.57
C LYS A 241 11.21 -9.21 -1.56
N MET A 242 10.23 -8.31 -1.48
CA MET A 242 9.02 -8.35 -2.31
C MET A 242 9.32 -8.28 -3.81
N GLU A 243 10.40 -7.61 -4.22
CA GLU A 243 10.84 -7.53 -5.62
C GLU A 243 11.12 -8.91 -6.23
N TRP A 244 11.62 -9.86 -5.44
CA TRP A 244 11.85 -11.24 -5.87
C TRP A 244 10.54 -12.04 -5.96
N ALA A 245 9.60 -11.75 -5.05
CA ALA A 245 8.29 -12.40 -5.08
C ALA A 245 7.46 -11.94 -6.29
N TRP A 246 7.47 -10.65 -6.57
CA TRP A 246 6.81 -10.10 -7.75
C TRP A 246 7.43 -10.58 -9.06
N ALA A 247 8.75 -10.72 -9.10
CA ALA A 247 9.47 -11.17 -10.29
C ALA A 247 9.16 -12.62 -10.67
N VAL A 248 8.92 -13.51 -9.68
CA VAL A 248 8.60 -14.91 -9.96
C VAL A 248 7.11 -15.13 -10.28
N ALA A 249 6.23 -14.23 -9.86
CA ALA A 249 4.78 -14.39 -9.93
C ALA A 249 4.24 -14.30 -11.36
N ASP A 250 3.35 -15.22 -11.73
CA ASP A 250 2.53 -15.14 -12.93
C ASP A 250 1.12 -14.63 -12.64
N LEU A 251 0.62 -14.93 -11.44
CA LEU A 251 -0.67 -14.50 -10.92
C LEU A 251 -0.56 -14.30 -9.41
N VAL A 252 -1.18 -13.26 -8.87
CA VAL A 252 -1.28 -13.05 -7.42
C VAL A 252 -2.70 -13.22 -6.92
N ILE A 253 -2.85 -13.87 -5.77
CA ILE A 253 -4.10 -13.95 -5.00
C ILE A 253 -3.85 -13.19 -3.71
N ALA A 254 -4.58 -12.08 -3.48
CA ALA A 254 -4.23 -11.17 -2.41
C ALA A 254 -5.43 -10.41 -1.82
N ARG A 255 -5.22 -9.83 -0.62
CA ARG A 255 -6.05 -8.74 -0.10
C ARG A 255 -5.88 -7.47 -0.94
N ALA A 256 -6.91 -6.63 -1.00
CA ALA A 256 -6.97 -5.44 -1.86
C ALA A 256 -6.51 -4.15 -1.14
N GLY A 257 -5.42 -4.22 -0.39
CA GLY A 257 -4.79 -3.03 0.17
C GLY A 257 -4.21 -2.13 -0.93
N ALA A 258 -4.27 -0.81 -0.74
CA ALA A 258 -3.80 0.15 -1.75
C ALA A 258 -2.35 -0.08 -2.19
N SER A 259 -1.43 -0.34 -1.25
CA SER A 259 -0.03 -0.64 -1.58
C SER A 259 0.13 -1.92 -2.39
N THR A 260 -0.62 -2.98 -2.04
CA THR A 260 -0.59 -4.25 -2.78
C THR A 260 -1.05 -4.05 -4.23
N ILE A 261 -2.13 -3.29 -4.44
CA ILE A 261 -2.64 -3.00 -5.79
C ILE A 261 -1.64 -2.16 -6.60
N SER A 262 -1.00 -1.19 -5.97
CA SER A 262 0.03 -0.39 -6.66
C SER A 262 1.26 -1.22 -7.03
N GLU A 263 1.66 -2.15 -6.16
CA GLU A 263 2.73 -3.11 -6.46
C GLU A 263 2.33 -4.09 -7.59
N ILE A 264 1.08 -4.56 -7.62
CA ILE A 264 0.49 -5.36 -8.71
C ILE A 264 0.62 -4.63 -10.06
N LYS A 265 0.20 -3.37 -10.10
CA LYS A 265 0.30 -2.53 -11.31
C LYS A 265 1.77 -2.38 -11.73
N GLN A 266 2.67 -2.09 -10.80
CA GLN A 266 4.10 -1.91 -11.08
C GLN A 266 4.79 -3.20 -11.52
N ALA A 267 4.47 -4.33 -10.88
CA ALA A 267 5.00 -5.64 -11.26
C ALA A 267 4.46 -6.13 -12.61
N GLY A 268 3.28 -5.68 -13.01
CA GLY A 268 2.59 -6.16 -14.20
C GLY A 268 2.05 -7.58 -14.03
N VAL A 269 1.70 -7.97 -12.82
CA VAL A 269 1.19 -9.30 -12.47
C VAL A 269 -0.33 -9.25 -12.32
N PRO A 270 -1.12 -10.00 -13.11
CA PRO A 270 -2.57 -10.05 -12.94
C PRO A 270 -2.96 -10.60 -11.58
N SER A 271 -4.16 -10.25 -11.11
CA SER A 271 -4.57 -10.54 -9.74
C SER A 271 -5.97 -11.09 -9.61
N ILE A 272 -6.16 -11.93 -8.58
CA ILE A 272 -7.47 -12.22 -7.99
C ILE A 272 -7.46 -11.58 -6.60
N LEU A 273 -8.28 -10.55 -6.44
CA LEU A 273 -8.34 -9.77 -5.22
C LEU A 273 -9.51 -10.22 -4.35
N ILE A 274 -9.21 -10.48 -3.09
CA ILE A 274 -10.18 -10.87 -2.08
C ILE A 274 -10.18 -9.77 -1.01
N PRO A 275 -11.04 -8.74 -1.15
CA PRO A 275 -11.10 -7.62 -0.24
C PRO A 275 -11.34 -8.05 1.20
N TYR A 276 -10.70 -7.38 2.16
CA TYR A 276 -10.96 -7.61 3.57
C TYR A 276 -12.35 -7.05 3.95
N PRO A 277 -13.28 -7.88 4.44
CA PRO A 277 -14.68 -7.48 4.62
C PRO A 277 -14.89 -6.43 5.72
N PHE A 278 -13.98 -6.36 6.70
CA PHE A 278 -14.04 -5.41 7.80
C PHE A 278 -13.16 -4.16 7.57
N ALA A 279 -12.78 -3.90 6.32
CA ALA A 279 -12.08 -2.68 5.97
C ALA A 279 -12.99 -1.47 6.17
N THR A 280 -12.48 -0.41 6.81
CA THR A 280 -13.23 0.82 7.06
C THR A 280 -13.91 1.34 5.78
N GLU A 281 -15.21 1.62 5.84
CA GLU A 281 -16.01 2.07 4.68
C GLU A 281 -15.86 1.15 3.45
N ASN A 282 -15.50 -0.14 3.67
CA ASN A 282 -15.29 -1.14 2.61
C ASN A 282 -14.28 -0.71 1.52
N HIS A 283 -13.31 0.14 1.86
CA HIS A 283 -12.38 0.73 0.89
C HIS A 283 -11.61 -0.32 0.07
N GLN A 284 -11.32 -1.50 0.65
CA GLN A 284 -10.61 -2.55 -0.11
C GLN A 284 -11.43 -3.10 -1.27
N TYR A 285 -12.75 -3.21 -1.12
CA TYR A 285 -13.63 -3.62 -2.21
C TYR A 285 -13.59 -2.61 -3.37
N PHE A 286 -13.71 -1.32 -3.06
CA PHE A 286 -13.64 -0.28 -4.09
C PHE A 286 -12.24 -0.14 -4.71
N ASN A 287 -11.18 -0.37 -3.94
CA ASN A 287 -9.81 -0.47 -4.49
C ASN A 287 -9.72 -1.61 -5.52
N ALA A 288 -10.28 -2.78 -5.20
CA ALA A 288 -10.25 -3.96 -6.07
C ALA A 288 -11.09 -3.79 -7.34
N LEU A 289 -12.25 -3.14 -7.25
CA LEU A 289 -13.13 -2.89 -8.40
C LEU A 289 -12.43 -2.14 -9.54
N GLU A 290 -11.48 -1.24 -9.25
CA GLU A 290 -10.74 -0.55 -10.30
C GLU A 290 -9.87 -1.51 -11.11
N ILE A 291 -9.28 -2.53 -10.46
CA ILE A 291 -8.50 -3.58 -11.14
C ILE A 291 -9.40 -4.39 -12.08
N GLU A 292 -10.58 -4.77 -11.61
CA GLU A 292 -11.53 -5.55 -12.40
C GLU A 292 -12.10 -4.75 -13.57
N LYS A 293 -12.54 -3.50 -13.34
CA LYS A 293 -13.05 -2.59 -14.38
C LYS A 293 -12.03 -2.33 -15.50
N LYS A 294 -10.74 -2.25 -15.14
CA LYS A 294 -9.64 -2.08 -16.12
C LYS A 294 -9.21 -3.42 -16.77
N GLY A 295 -9.87 -4.52 -16.43
CA GLY A 295 -9.57 -5.86 -16.96
C GLY A 295 -8.16 -6.34 -16.61
N MET A 296 -7.64 -5.96 -15.43
CA MET A 296 -6.31 -6.30 -14.93
C MET A 296 -6.33 -7.52 -13.98
N GLY A 297 -7.53 -8.01 -13.62
CA GLY A 297 -7.75 -9.11 -12.72
C GLY A 297 -9.22 -9.31 -12.38
N PHE A 298 -9.48 -10.05 -11.31
CA PHE A 298 -10.82 -10.32 -10.80
C PHE A 298 -10.95 -9.97 -9.32
N VAL A 299 -12.19 -9.71 -8.91
CA VAL A 299 -12.57 -9.54 -7.50
C VAL A 299 -13.42 -10.73 -7.09
N ILE A 300 -13.17 -11.26 -5.88
CA ILE A 300 -14.04 -12.24 -5.22
C ILE A 300 -14.32 -11.70 -3.81
N GLU A 301 -15.56 -11.42 -3.50
CA GLU A 301 -15.97 -11.08 -2.13
C GLU A 301 -15.72 -12.27 -1.21
N GLU A 302 -15.21 -12.04 0.00
CA GLU A 302 -14.86 -13.12 0.92
C GLU A 302 -16.02 -14.07 1.22
N LYS A 303 -17.25 -13.55 1.35
CA LYS A 303 -18.47 -14.36 1.56
C LYS A 303 -18.85 -15.27 0.38
N LYS A 304 -18.30 -15.01 -0.81
CA LYS A 304 -18.54 -15.78 -2.04
C LYS A 304 -17.35 -16.66 -2.42
N ILE A 305 -16.30 -16.65 -1.61
CA ILE A 305 -15.09 -17.41 -1.93
C ILE A 305 -15.31 -18.89 -1.70
N ASN A 306 -15.06 -19.66 -2.74
CA ASN A 306 -14.90 -21.11 -2.72
C ASN A 306 -13.86 -21.52 -3.75
N PHE A 307 -13.40 -22.76 -3.67
CA PHE A 307 -12.31 -23.20 -4.54
C PHE A 307 -12.69 -23.25 -6.02
N SER A 308 -13.90 -23.69 -6.36
CA SER A 308 -14.38 -23.74 -7.74
C SER A 308 -14.35 -22.34 -8.39
N THR A 309 -14.90 -21.33 -7.70
CA THR A 309 -14.85 -19.92 -8.17
C THR A 309 -13.42 -19.41 -8.32
N LEU A 310 -12.55 -19.71 -7.36
CA LEU A 310 -11.15 -19.31 -7.40
C LEU A 310 -10.42 -19.98 -8.58
N LYS A 311 -10.57 -21.29 -8.72
CA LYS A 311 -9.92 -22.10 -9.78
C LYS A 311 -10.34 -21.62 -11.18
N ASN A 312 -11.64 -21.41 -11.40
CA ASN A 312 -12.15 -20.89 -12.67
C ASN A 312 -11.50 -19.54 -13.04
N LYS A 313 -11.31 -18.63 -12.06
CA LYS A 313 -10.64 -17.34 -12.32
C LYS A 313 -9.14 -17.50 -12.53
N ILE A 314 -8.47 -18.42 -11.84
CA ILE A 314 -7.07 -18.78 -12.11
C ILE A 314 -6.93 -19.23 -13.55
N ASP A 315 -7.71 -20.21 -13.99
CA ASP A 315 -7.62 -20.78 -15.34
C ASP A 315 -7.91 -19.74 -16.42
N LYS A 316 -8.90 -18.88 -16.21
CA LYS A 316 -9.22 -17.78 -17.12
C LYS A 316 -8.06 -16.79 -17.28
N ILE A 317 -7.38 -16.42 -16.19
CA ILE A 317 -6.22 -15.54 -16.24
C ILE A 317 -5.03 -16.24 -16.92
N ILE A 318 -4.73 -17.47 -16.53
CA ILE A 318 -3.58 -18.22 -17.05
C ILE A 318 -3.71 -18.46 -18.57
N LYS A 319 -4.91 -18.81 -19.05
CA LYS A 319 -5.21 -18.98 -20.48
C LYS A 319 -4.99 -17.67 -21.27
N ASN A 320 -5.25 -16.49 -20.65
CA ASN A 320 -5.19 -15.19 -21.31
C ASN A 320 -4.10 -14.28 -20.73
N LEU A 321 -3.05 -14.84 -20.15
CA LEU A 321 -2.05 -14.13 -19.34
C LEU A 321 -1.45 -12.91 -20.05
N GLY A 322 -1.16 -13.02 -21.33
CA GLY A 322 -0.58 -11.94 -22.14
C GLY A 322 -1.48 -10.70 -22.23
N GLN A 323 -2.80 -10.88 -22.34
CA GLN A 323 -3.75 -9.77 -22.41
C GLN A 323 -3.81 -9.00 -21.10
N TYR A 324 -3.85 -9.71 -19.94
CA TYR A 324 -3.84 -9.08 -18.61
C TYR A 324 -2.53 -8.31 -18.39
N LYS A 325 -1.38 -8.90 -18.72
CA LYS A 325 -0.07 -8.24 -18.61
C LYS A 325 0.01 -6.97 -19.47
N LYS A 326 -0.47 -7.01 -20.72
CA LYS A 326 -0.48 -5.85 -21.63
C LYS A 326 -1.28 -4.67 -21.02
N ARG A 327 -2.43 -4.93 -20.39
CA ARG A 327 -3.23 -3.89 -19.72
C ARG A 327 -2.51 -3.29 -18.51
N LEU A 328 -1.87 -4.14 -17.70
CA LEU A 328 -1.09 -3.71 -16.53
C LEU A 328 0.13 -2.87 -16.92
N MET A 329 0.82 -3.20 -17.99
CA MET A 329 1.99 -2.44 -18.45
C MET A 329 1.67 -0.98 -18.77
N LYS A 330 0.45 -0.69 -19.27
CA LYS A 330 -0.01 0.69 -19.54
C LYS A 330 -0.21 1.54 -18.29
N SER A 331 -0.29 0.92 -17.10
CA SER A 331 -0.52 1.62 -15.82
C SER A 331 0.76 1.92 -15.04
N LYS A 332 1.93 1.53 -15.55
CA LYS A 332 3.22 1.74 -14.87
C LYS A 332 3.63 3.20 -14.91
N ILE A 333 4.13 3.70 -13.77
CA ILE A 333 4.74 5.03 -13.67
C ILE A 333 6.00 4.95 -12.80
N LYS A 334 7.05 5.67 -13.20
CA LYS A 334 8.28 5.73 -12.41
C LYS A 334 8.13 6.70 -11.24
N ASN A 335 8.67 6.36 -10.07
CA ASN A 335 8.59 7.22 -8.88
C ASN A 335 9.22 8.61 -9.09
N GLU A 336 10.28 8.69 -9.89
CA GLU A 336 10.88 9.98 -10.29
C GLU A 336 9.87 10.86 -11.04
N GLN A 337 9.07 10.29 -11.93
CA GLN A 337 8.01 11.02 -12.63
C GLN A 337 6.93 11.50 -11.66
N ILE A 338 6.55 10.66 -10.68
CA ILE A 338 5.61 11.05 -9.61
C ILE A 338 6.15 12.26 -8.84
N ALA A 339 7.42 12.20 -8.41
CA ALA A 339 8.06 13.30 -7.69
C ALA A 339 8.09 14.60 -8.53
N LYS A 340 8.46 14.52 -9.81
CA LYS A 340 8.49 15.67 -10.73
C LYS A 340 7.09 16.25 -10.98
N ILE A 341 6.05 15.41 -11.10
CA ILE A 341 4.66 15.88 -11.26
C ILE A 341 4.22 16.66 -10.02
N ILE A 342 4.51 16.14 -8.83
CA ILE A 342 4.15 16.83 -7.58
C ILE A 342 4.85 18.19 -7.50
N LEU A 343 6.16 18.27 -7.75
CA LEU A 343 6.92 19.52 -7.69
C LEU A 343 6.45 20.56 -8.72
N LYS A 344 6.09 20.12 -9.93
CA LYS A 344 5.60 21.03 -10.99
C LYS A 344 4.17 21.52 -10.75
N SER A 345 3.43 20.90 -9.85
CA SER A 345 2.02 21.23 -9.60
C SER A 345 1.81 22.31 -8.54
N VAL A 346 2.85 22.68 -7.82
CA VAL A 346 2.88 23.66 -6.72
C VAL A 346 3.92 24.74 -6.98
#